data_afcd9502b6b9a493a635bf06a569c25a
#
_entry.id   afcd9502b6b9a493a635bf06a569c25a
#
_cell.length_a   1.000
_cell.length_b   1.000
_cell.length_c   1.000
_cell.angle_alpha   90.00
_cell.angle_beta   90.00
_cell.angle_gamma   90.00
#
_symmetry.space_group_name_H-M   'P 1'
#
loop_
_entity.id
_entity.type
_entity.pdbx_description
1 polymer ?
#
loop_
_entity_poly.entity_id
_entity_poly.type
_entity_poly.pdbx_seq_one_letter_code
_entity_poly.pdbx_strand_id
1 'polypeptide(L)'
;MKEMTLKHTREIDIFYNEHRKKCTNCGHAFIDGACAHLGYLKDRQYAVLCDECSHLLDETVVRYHWQEREYEEPLPDDMLWRYMDLSKFISMISRNDLYFAAANTFEDIFEGAKGIIDKKSDWDNFYLDFFQKAILTAPGQDISKLTIEKLKTDSERLLNELNASGEINRKSTFISCWHMNNYESEAMWKMYSKDVTNAIAIQTTSGHLYEALYKEPCIKIGKVKYIDFKKRFSSLNGAFWYKRKSFEYENEVRAIIQKHNVNEKGIYISVDIDKLIDRIYVSPYAPEWFVDVVKSVVEKYKINIPVLHSQMLEKPFY
;
A
#
# COMPACT_ATOMS: atom_id res chain seq x y z
N MET A 1 -11.67 20.38 14.06
CA MET A 1 -10.57 20.08 13.12
C MET A 1 -9.60 19.14 13.80
N LYS A 2 -9.23 18.02 13.18
CA LYS A 2 -8.20 17.14 13.74
C LYS A 2 -6.86 17.76 13.37
N GLU A 3 -6.05 18.13 14.35
CA GLU A 3 -4.72 18.66 14.12
C GLU A 3 -3.84 17.57 13.52
N MET A 4 -3.09 17.96 12.50
CA MET A 4 -2.14 17.08 11.85
C MET A 4 -0.73 17.46 12.30
N THR A 5 -0.07 16.58 13.03
CA THR A 5 1.35 16.75 13.32
C THR A 5 2.16 16.25 12.13
N LEU A 6 3.13 17.06 11.69
CA LEU A 6 4.00 16.78 10.55
C LEU A 6 5.06 15.72 10.83
N LYS A 7 4.86 14.90 11.84
CA LYS A 7 5.76 13.80 12.13
C LYS A 7 5.62 12.68 11.11
N HIS A 8 6.63 12.59 10.25
CA HIS A 8 7.13 11.36 9.62
C HIS A 8 6.11 10.41 9.02
N THR A 9 5.15 10.93 8.29
CA THR A 9 4.43 10.06 7.39
C THR A 9 4.77 10.45 5.97
N ARG A 10 5.18 9.47 5.17
CA ARG A 10 5.52 9.65 3.76
C ARG A 10 4.42 10.37 2.99
N GLU A 11 3.15 10.15 3.34
CA GLU A 11 2.01 10.85 2.76
C GLU A 11 2.00 12.35 3.08
N ILE A 12 2.41 12.71 4.30
CA ILE A 12 2.58 14.11 4.68
C ILE A 12 3.75 14.72 3.92
N ASP A 13 4.87 14.01 3.81
CA ASP A 13 6.04 14.46 3.07
C ASP A 13 5.70 14.69 1.59
N ILE A 14 4.93 13.80 0.98
CA ILE A 14 4.44 13.98 -0.40
C ILE A 14 3.54 15.19 -0.50
N PHE A 15 2.54 15.28 0.35
CA PHE A 15 1.62 16.41 0.41
C PHE A 15 2.37 17.72 0.60
N TYR A 16 3.36 17.75 1.49
CA TYR A 16 4.21 18.88 1.74
C TYR A 16 5.09 19.26 0.56
N ASN A 17 5.66 18.29 -0.14
CA ASN A 17 6.46 18.55 -1.33
C ASN A 17 5.62 19.13 -2.46
N GLU A 18 4.38 18.68 -2.60
CA GLU A 18 3.43 19.20 -3.58
C GLU A 18 2.91 20.60 -3.22
N HIS A 19 2.64 20.86 -1.94
CA HIS A 19 2.03 22.10 -1.45
C HIS A 19 3.00 23.03 -0.72
N ARG A 20 4.31 22.84 -0.90
CA ARG A 20 5.38 23.77 -0.48
C ARG A 20 5.56 23.96 1.02
N LYS A 21 5.68 22.99 1.85
CA LYS A 21 6.15 23.07 3.28
C LYS A 21 5.98 24.45 3.99
N LYS A 22 4.98 25.24 3.59
CA LYS A 22 4.72 26.59 4.08
C LYS A 22 3.23 26.84 4.22
N CYS A 23 2.87 27.63 5.21
CA CYS A 23 1.52 28.15 5.32
C CYS A 23 1.12 28.92 4.05
N THR A 24 0.01 28.52 3.45
CA THR A 24 -0.51 29.13 2.19
C THR A 24 -0.83 30.61 2.35
N ASN A 25 -1.22 31.05 3.58
CA ASN A 25 -1.58 32.42 3.83
C ASN A 25 -0.39 33.32 4.20
N CYS A 26 0.33 32.96 5.27
CA CYS A 26 1.40 33.81 5.80
C CYS A 26 2.82 33.43 5.36
N GLY A 27 2.99 32.33 4.63
CA GLY A 27 4.28 31.84 4.18
C GLY A 27 5.17 31.26 5.27
N HIS A 28 4.67 31.11 6.52
CA HIS A 28 5.40 30.49 7.61
C HIS A 28 5.84 29.09 7.23
N ALA A 29 7.15 28.80 7.35
CA ALA A 29 7.71 27.49 7.06
C ALA A 29 7.38 26.52 8.19
N PHE A 30 6.91 25.32 7.86
CA PHE A 30 6.71 24.27 8.84
C PHE A 30 8.02 23.55 9.13
N ILE A 31 8.25 23.28 10.40
CA ILE A 31 9.36 22.47 10.89
C ILE A 31 8.85 21.08 11.29
N ASP A 32 9.75 20.11 11.45
CA ASP A 32 9.39 18.78 11.91
C ASP A 32 8.62 18.83 13.24
N GLY A 33 7.47 18.18 13.27
CA GLY A 33 6.57 18.18 14.42
C GLY A 33 5.64 19.37 14.55
N ALA A 34 5.69 20.34 13.62
CA ALA A 34 4.71 21.43 13.58
C ALA A 34 3.30 20.90 13.29
N CYS A 35 2.26 21.62 13.75
CA CYS A 35 0.88 21.36 13.36
C CYS A 35 0.52 22.13 12.09
N ALA A 36 -0.21 21.49 11.21
CA ALA A 36 -0.78 22.12 10.03
C ALA A 36 -2.27 21.78 9.92
N HIS A 37 -3.03 22.74 9.42
CA HIS A 37 -4.47 22.61 9.22
C HIS A 37 -4.73 22.57 7.72
N LEU A 38 -5.44 21.54 7.28
CA LEU A 38 -5.78 21.31 5.89
C LEU A 38 -7.24 21.63 5.65
N GLY A 39 -7.52 22.36 4.57
CA GLY A 39 -8.88 22.67 4.19
C GLY A 39 -8.94 23.65 3.03
N TYR A 40 -10.09 24.33 2.90
CA TYR A 40 -10.30 25.32 1.87
C TYR A 40 -10.45 26.71 2.50
N LEU A 41 -9.88 27.70 1.86
CA LEU A 41 -10.18 29.10 2.15
C LEU A 41 -11.58 29.46 1.66
N LYS A 42 -12.08 30.64 2.06
CA LYS A 42 -13.43 31.11 1.70
C LYS A 42 -13.68 31.24 0.19
N ASP A 43 -12.63 31.43 -0.60
CA ASP A 43 -12.63 31.37 -2.05
C ASP A 43 -12.55 29.97 -2.65
N ARG A 44 -12.57 28.93 -1.77
CA ARG A 44 -12.43 27.51 -2.10
C ARG A 44 -11.08 27.08 -2.65
N GLN A 45 -10.06 27.88 -2.46
CA GLN A 45 -8.71 27.45 -2.74
C GLN A 45 -8.25 26.49 -1.65
N TYR A 46 -7.66 25.40 -2.08
CA TYR A 46 -7.04 24.44 -1.18
C TYR A 46 -5.88 25.09 -0.42
N ALA A 47 -5.82 24.86 0.89
CA ALA A 47 -4.87 25.53 1.76
C ALA A 47 -4.29 24.60 2.82
N VAL A 48 -3.00 24.81 3.09
CA VAL A 48 -2.29 24.31 4.26
C VAL A 48 -1.99 25.52 5.15
N LEU A 49 -2.54 25.57 6.32
CA LEU A 49 -2.43 26.72 7.20
C LEU A 49 -1.76 26.36 8.52
N CYS A 50 -0.94 27.28 9.04
CA CYS A 50 -0.44 27.21 10.40
C CYS A 50 -1.59 27.50 11.40
N ASP A 51 -1.35 27.25 12.67
CA ASP A 51 -2.31 27.43 13.74
C ASP A 51 -2.94 28.83 13.72
N GLU A 52 -2.11 29.87 13.61
CA GLU A 52 -2.55 31.27 13.58
C GLU A 52 -3.48 31.59 12.41
N CYS A 53 -3.24 30.97 11.26
CA CYS A 53 -4.03 31.20 10.04
C CYS A 53 -5.19 30.22 9.89
N SER A 54 -5.29 29.20 10.71
CA SER A 54 -6.31 28.15 10.58
C SER A 54 -7.74 28.65 10.69
N HIS A 55 -7.94 29.77 11.40
CA HIS A 55 -9.25 30.46 11.52
C HIS A 55 -9.77 31.03 10.21
N LEU A 56 -8.92 31.14 9.17
CA LEU A 56 -9.31 31.59 7.82
C LEU A 56 -10.00 30.48 7.03
N LEU A 57 -9.90 29.23 7.46
CA LEU A 57 -10.59 28.12 6.80
C LEU A 57 -12.10 28.36 6.84
N ASP A 58 -12.76 28.15 5.71
CA ASP A 58 -14.21 28.23 5.63
C ASP A 58 -14.84 27.08 6.40
N GLU A 59 -15.63 27.38 7.42
CA GLU A 59 -16.28 26.37 8.25
C GLU A 59 -17.42 25.66 7.55
N THR A 60 -17.94 26.24 6.48
CA THR A 60 -18.97 25.61 5.64
C THR A 60 -18.42 24.57 4.67
N VAL A 61 -17.10 24.55 4.50
CA VAL A 61 -16.40 23.60 3.61
C VAL A 61 -15.97 22.39 4.40
N VAL A 62 -16.07 21.21 3.79
CA VAL A 62 -15.53 19.97 4.36
C VAL A 62 -14.05 20.18 4.61
N ARG A 63 -13.70 20.32 5.89
CA ARG A 63 -12.32 20.38 6.31
C ARG A 63 -11.71 19.01 6.11
N TYR A 64 -10.50 18.96 5.55
CA TYR A 64 -9.74 17.73 5.51
C TYR A 64 -9.46 17.33 6.95
N HIS A 65 -10.23 16.34 7.43
CA HIS A 65 -9.79 15.58 8.56
C HIS A 65 -8.72 14.65 8.04
N TRP A 66 -7.55 14.66 8.65
CA TRP A 66 -6.61 13.59 8.49
C TRP A 66 -7.35 12.29 8.80
N GLN A 67 -7.62 11.50 7.77
CA GLN A 67 -8.14 10.16 8.00
C GLN A 67 -7.00 9.32 8.57
N GLU A 68 -7.28 8.61 9.66
CA GLU A 68 -6.37 7.56 10.09
C GLU A 68 -6.05 6.70 8.88
N ARG A 69 -4.76 6.36 8.72
CA ARG A 69 -4.36 5.52 7.60
C ARG A 69 -5.20 4.26 7.59
N GLU A 70 -5.65 3.86 6.43
CA GLU A 70 -6.44 2.66 6.26
C GLU A 70 -5.62 1.38 6.47
N TYR A 71 -4.32 1.51 6.62
CA TYR A 71 -3.36 0.44 6.84
C TYR A 71 -2.46 0.78 8.04
N GLU A 72 -1.91 -0.25 8.64
CA GLU A 72 -0.91 -0.17 9.69
C GLU A 72 0.48 -0.29 9.07
N GLU A 73 1.38 0.63 9.37
CA GLU A 73 2.77 0.51 8.94
C GLU A 73 3.49 -0.52 9.80
N PRO A 74 4.36 -1.36 9.20
CA PRO A 74 5.27 -2.17 9.96
C PRO A 74 6.30 -1.29 10.69
N LEU A 75 6.84 -1.80 11.80
CA LEU A 75 7.95 -1.13 12.49
C LEU A 75 9.21 -1.21 11.61
N PRO A 76 10.13 -0.23 11.67
CA PRO A 76 11.34 -0.22 10.85
C PRO A 76 12.17 -1.52 10.95
N ASP A 77 12.19 -2.13 12.13
CA ASP A 77 12.95 -3.35 12.41
C ASP A 77 12.15 -4.65 12.15
N ASP A 78 10.87 -4.55 11.76
CA ASP A 78 10.08 -5.72 11.38
C ASP A 78 10.75 -6.43 10.20
N MET A 79 11.04 -7.71 10.38
CA MET A 79 11.76 -8.52 9.41
C MET A 79 10.82 -9.00 8.30
N LEU A 80 11.24 -8.80 7.06
CA LEU A 80 10.49 -9.12 5.86
C LEU A 80 11.22 -10.15 5.00
N TRP A 81 10.47 -11.07 4.44
CA TRP A 81 10.94 -12.13 3.57
C TRP A 81 10.22 -12.10 2.22
N ARG A 82 10.97 -12.38 1.16
CA ARG A 82 10.38 -12.62 -0.16
C ARG A 82 10.95 -13.88 -0.78
N TYR A 83 10.07 -14.86 -0.96
CA TYR A 83 10.37 -16.15 -1.54
C TYR A 83 10.16 -16.14 -3.04
N MET A 84 11.05 -16.73 -3.82
CA MET A 84 10.98 -16.70 -5.27
C MET A 84 11.86 -17.76 -5.92
N ASP A 85 11.60 -18.06 -7.19
CA ASP A 85 12.49 -18.88 -8.01
C ASP A 85 13.77 -18.12 -8.37
N LEU A 86 14.88 -18.81 -8.61
CA LEU A 86 16.16 -18.23 -9.02
C LEU A 86 16.02 -17.31 -10.24
N SER A 87 15.17 -17.64 -11.19
CA SER A 87 14.95 -16.82 -12.39
C SER A 87 14.40 -15.42 -12.09
N LYS A 88 13.48 -15.32 -11.11
CA LYS A 88 12.95 -14.03 -10.64
C LYS A 88 14.00 -13.24 -9.88
N PHE A 89 14.81 -13.92 -9.06
CA PHE A 89 15.93 -13.30 -8.36
C PHE A 89 16.95 -12.72 -9.33
N ILE A 90 17.38 -13.50 -10.35
CA ILE A 90 18.30 -13.03 -11.37
C ILE A 90 17.71 -11.83 -12.13
N SER A 91 16.45 -11.88 -12.49
CA SER A 91 15.77 -10.75 -13.15
C SER A 91 15.81 -9.48 -12.28
N MET A 92 15.59 -9.60 -10.99
CA MET A 92 15.62 -8.49 -10.03
C MET A 92 17.01 -7.86 -9.92
N ILE A 93 18.05 -8.69 -9.68
CA ILE A 93 19.41 -8.20 -9.47
C ILE A 93 20.08 -7.71 -10.76
N SER A 94 19.75 -8.30 -11.91
CA SER A 94 20.32 -7.89 -13.20
C SER A 94 19.81 -6.52 -13.67
N ARG A 95 18.64 -6.12 -13.20
CA ARG A 95 17.98 -4.86 -13.58
C ARG A 95 18.02 -3.81 -12.49
N ASN A 96 18.38 -4.19 -11.26
CA ASN A 96 18.22 -3.39 -10.07
C ASN A 96 16.76 -2.88 -9.89
N ASP A 97 15.80 -3.79 -10.10
CA ASP A 97 14.37 -3.48 -10.09
C ASP A 97 13.62 -4.40 -9.13
N LEU A 98 12.60 -3.86 -8.48
CA LEU A 98 11.60 -4.62 -7.75
C LEU A 98 10.32 -4.70 -8.58
N TYR A 99 9.82 -5.91 -8.81
CA TYR A 99 8.59 -6.14 -9.56
C TYR A 99 7.35 -5.95 -8.69
N PHE A 100 6.40 -5.15 -9.18
CA PHE A 100 5.08 -4.92 -8.63
C PHE A 100 4.05 -5.49 -9.60
N ALA A 101 3.30 -6.50 -9.17
CA ALA A 101 2.25 -7.12 -9.97
C ALA A 101 0.98 -6.28 -9.97
N ALA A 102 0.28 -6.18 -11.08
CA ALA A 102 -1.03 -5.54 -11.12
C ALA A 102 -2.04 -6.36 -10.30
N ALA A 103 -2.86 -5.71 -9.48
CA ALA A 103 -3.77 -6.39 -8.56
C ALA A 103 -4.78 -7.32 -9.26
N ASN A 104 -5.14 -7.04 -10.50
CA ASN A 104 -6.03 -7.88 -11.30
C ASN A 104 -5.35 -9.19 -11.81
N THR A 105 -4.05 -9.36 -11.59
CA THR A 105 -3.30 -10.58 -11.97
C THR A 105 -3.13 -11.56 -10.81
N PHE A 106 -3.58 -11.21 -9.61
CA PHE A 106 -3.53 -12.08 -8.45
C PHE A 106 -4.55 -13.21 -8.57
N GLU A 107 -4.19 -14.39 -8.09
CA GLU A 107 -5.06 -15.57 -8.12
C GLU A 107 -6.26 -15.43 -7.18
N ASP A 108 -6.10 -14.70 -6.05
CA ASP A 108 -7.22 -14.43 -5.16
C ASP A 108 -8.21 -13.45 -5.80
N ILE A 109 -9.39 -13.94 -6.15
CA ILE A 109 -10.48 -13.13 -6.73
C ILE A 109 -10.98 -12.01 -5.80
N PHE A 110 -10.64 -12.10 -4.50
CA PHE A 110 -10.96 -11.04 -3.51
C PHE A 110 -9.91 -9.93 -3.45
N GLU A 111 -8.87 -9.97 -4.29
CA GLU A 111 -7.88 -8.89 -4.31
C GLU A 111 -8.53 -7.57 -4.71
N GLY A 112 -8.52 -6.60 -3.80
CA GLY A 112 -9.21 -5.31 -3.97
C GLY A 112 -10.75 -5.37 -3.87
N ALA A 113 -11.33 -6.49 -3.38
CA ALA A 113 -12.76 -6.61 -3.20
C ALA A 113 -13.28 -5.74 -2.06
N LYS A 114 -14.47 -5.17 -2.25
CA LYS A 114 -15.17 -4.37 -1.23
C LYS A 114 -15.97 -5.25 -0.26
N GLY A 115 -16.50 -6.38 -0.73
CA GLY A 115 -17.33 -7.31 0.04
C GLY A 115 -17.72 -8.54 -0.77
N ILE A 116 -18.63 -9.34 -0.24
CA ILE A 116 -19.23 -10.47 -0.95
C ILE A 116 -20.52 -10.03 -1.67
N ILE A 117 -20.86 -10.75 -2.74
CA ILE A 117 -22.02 -10.43 -3.58
C ILE A 117 -23.33 -10.43 -2.79
N ASP A 118 -23.49 -11.36 -1.86
CA ASP A 118 -24.72 -11.50 -1.04
C ASP A 118 -24.98 -10.28 -0.14
N LYS A 119 -23.97 -9.43 0.08
CA LYS A 119 -24.08 -8.20 0.87
C LYS A 119 -23.98 -6.93 0.02
N LYS A 120 -24.06 -7.08 -1.28
CA LYS A 120 -23.97 -5.91 -2.19
C LYS A 120 -25.11 -4.92 -1.96
N SER A 121 -26.34 -5.40 -1.67
CA SER A 121 -27.46 -4.51 -1.35
C SER A 121 -27.23 -3.66 -0.10
N ASP A 122 -26.61 -4.24 0.94
CA ASP A 122 -26.29 -3.50 2.17
C ASP A 122 -25.25 -2.38 1.87
N TRP A 123 -24.26 -2.70 1.05
CA TRP A 123 -23.27 -1.74 0.57
C TRP A 123 -23.91 -0.61 -0.25
N ASP A 124 -24.74 -0.95 -1.24
CA ASP A 124 -25.37 0.01 -2.12
C ASP A 124 -26.31 0.95 -1.33
N ASN A 125 -27.12 0.43 -0.40
CA ASN A 125 -27.99 1.22 0.44
C ASN A 125 -27.22 2.19 1.35
N PHE A 126 -26.12 1.72 1.95
CA PHE A 126 -25.27 2.56 2.78
C PHE A 126 -24.68 3.73 1.99
N TYR A 127 -24.15 3.47 0.78
CA TYR A 127 -23.53 4.53 -0.03
C TYR A 127 -24.57 5.45 -0.70
N LEU A 128 -25.77 4.95 -1.03
CA LEU A 128 -26.85 5.83 -1.47
C LEU A 128 -27.22 6.85 -0.39
N ASP A 129 -27.43 6.39 0.85
CA ASP A 129 -27.70 7.29 1.99
C ASP A 129 -26.56 8.26 2.23
N PHE A 130 -25.32 7.78 2.18
CA PHE A 130 -24.12 8.61 2.31
C PHE A 130 -24.07 9.71 1.22
N PHE A 131 -24.27 9.35 -0.04
CA PHE A 131 -24.22 10.32 -1.15
C PHE A 131 -25.37 11.32 -1.08
N GLN A 132 -26.57 10.89 -0.71
CA GLN A 132 -27.69 11.83 -0.49
C GLN A 132 -27.36 12.86 0.57
N LYS A 133 -26.81 12.42 1.71
CA LYS A 133 -26.38 13.31 2.79
C LYS A 133 -25.24 14.22 2.33
N ALA A 134 -24.25 13.71 1.60
CA ALA A 134 -23.15 14.49 1.08
C ALA A 134 -23.59 15.57 0.09
N ILE A 135 -24.56 15.26 -0.80
CA ILE A 135 -25.13 16.22 -1.73
C ILE A 135 -25.87 17.34 -0.97
N LEU A 136 -26.70 16.97 0.03
CA LEU A 136 -27.47 17.92 0.82
C LEU A 136 -26.58 18.86 1.67
N THR A 137 -25.43 18.38 2.12
CA THR A 137 -24.49 19.14 2.96
C THR A 137 -23.32 19.73 2.18
N ALA A 138 -23.32 19.58 0.86
CA ALA A 138 -22.24 20.12 0.02
C ALA A 138 -22.13 21.64 0.14
N PRO A 139 -20.93 22.18 0.33
CA PRO A 139 -20.73 23.62 0.46
C PRO A 139 -21.21 24.38 -0.77
N GLY A 140 -22.02 25.40 -0.55
CA GLY A 140 -22.60 26.25 -1.62
C GLY A 140 -23.69 25.58 -2.45
N GLN A 141 -24.22 24.47 -1.98
CA GLN A 141 -25.42 23.86 -2.57
C GLN A 141 -26.66 24.68 -2.22
N ASP A 142 -27.38 25.15 -3.24
CA ASP A 142 -28.67 25.80 -3.05
C ASP A 142 -29.75 24.71 -2.93
N ILE A 143 -30.07 24.34 -1.70
CA ILE A 143 -31.01 23.27 -1.38
C ILE A 143 -32.41 23.61 -1.93
N SER A 144 -32.77 24.92 -2.07
CA SER A 144 -34.07 25.35 -2.58
C SER A 144 -34.29 24.95 -4.04
N LYS A 145 -33.23 24.72 -4.79
CA LYS A 145 -33.24 24.26 -6.20
C LYS A 145 -33.07 22.80 -6.39
N LEU A 146 -32.88 22.04 -5.30
CA LEU A 146 -32.65 20.61 -5.34
C LEU A 146 -34.00 19.86 -5.25
N THR A 147 -34.41 19.24 -6.34
CA THR A 147 -35.59 18.36 -6.32
C THR A 147 -35.24 16.99 -5.79
N ILE A 148 -36.20 16.26 -5.21
CA ILE A 148 -36.04 14.88 -4.75
C ILE A 148 -35.57 13.96 -5.88
N GLU A 149 -36.09 14.15 -7.07
CA GLU A 149 -35.72 13.36 -8.26
C GLU A 149 -34.25 13.61 -8.65
N LYS A 150 -33.79 14.85 -8.63
CA LYS A 150 -32.40 15.19 -8.91
C LYS A 150 -31.47 14.60 -7.84
N LEU A 151 -31.84 14.71 -6.56
CA LEU A 151 -31.07 14.12 -5.46
C LEU A 151 -30.90 12.61 -5.65
N LYS A 152 -31.98 11.92 -6.00
CA LYS A 152 -31.97 10.49 -6.27
C LYS A 152 -31.07 10.15 -7.45
N THR A 153 -31.25 10.81 -8.59
CA THR A 153 -30.45 10.58 -9.80
C THR A 153 -28.96 10.82 -9.57
N ASP A 154 -28.61 11.91 -8.90
CA ASP A 154 -27.21 12.24 -8.63
C ASP A 154 -26.56 11.23 -7.66
N SER A 155 -27.28 10.78 -6.62
CA SER A 155 -26.77 9.76 -5.69
C SER A 155 -26.58 8.40 -6.35
N GLU A 156 -27.54 7.99 -7.21
CA GLU A 156 -27.43 6.75 -8.00
C GLU A 156 -26.26 6.80 -8.99
N ARG A 157 -26.04 7.94 -9.64
CA ARG A 157 -24.88 8.16 -10.52
C ARG A 157 -23.56 7.99 -9.74
N LEU A 158 -23.42 8.62 -8.57
CA LEU A 158 -22.25 8.52 -7.73
C LEU A 158 -22.01 7.07 -7.25
N LEU A 159 -23.06 6.33 -6.89
CA LEU A 159 -22.95 4.93 -6.53
C LEU A 159 -22.45 4.09 -7.72
N ASN A 160 -22.96 4.33 -8.92
CA ASN A 160 -22.55 3.61 -10.12
C ASN A 160 -21.08 3.90 -10.45
N GLU A 161 -20.63 5.15 -10.35
CA GLU A 161 -19.22 5.53 -10.51
C GLU A 161 -18.32 4.83 -9.46
N LEU A 162 -18.76 4.80 -8.20
CA LEU A 162 -18.07 4.09 -7.12
C LEU A 162 -17.95 2.60 -7.41
N ASN A 163 -19.03 1.96 -7.88
CA ASN A 163 -19.01 0.54 -8.19
C ASN A 163 -18.12 0.23 -9.40
N ALA A 164 -18.17 1.07 -10.43
CA ALA A 164 -17.32 0.92 -11.63
C ALA A 164 -15.82 1.14 -11.34
N SER A 165 -15.47 1.97 -10.36
CA SER A 165 -14.07 2.25 -10.00
C SER A 165 -13.29 1.00 -9.55
N GLY A 166 -13.95 -0.03 -9.04
CA GLY A 166 -13.29 -1.23 -8.52
C GLY A 166 -12.40 -1.93 -9.53
N GLU A 167 -12.91 -2.20 -10.73
CA GLU A 167 -12.13 -2.84 -11.81
C GLU A 167 -11.02 -1.94 -12.35
N ILE A 168 -11.26 -0.65 -12.42
CA ILE A 168 -10.24 0.33 -12.83
C ILE A 168 -9.11 0.33 -11.81
N ASN A 169 -9.44 0.37 -10.52
CA ASN A 169 -8.47 0.37 -9.43
C ASN A 169 -7.64 -0.92 -9.42
N ARG A 170 -8.24 -2.08 -9.67
CA ARG A 170 -7.48 -3.35 -9.76
C ARG A 170 -6.45 -3.36 -10.89
N LYS A 171 -6.72 -2.70 -12.01
CA LYS A 171 -5.79 -2.58 -13.15
C LYS A 171 -4.71 -1.53 -12.93
N SER A 172 -5.00 -0.49 -12.14
CA SER A 172 -4.09 0.63 -11.89
C SER A 172 -3.32 0.53 -10.57
N THR A 173 -3.60 -0.49 -9.75
CA THR A 173 -2.89 -0.74 -8.49
C THR A 173 -1.86 -1.84 -8.67
N PHE A 174 -0.60 -1.53 -8.34
CA PHE A 174 0.53 -2.44 -8.45
C PHE A 174 1.08 -2.74 -7.06
N ILE A 175 1.35 -4.02 -6.79
CA ILE A 175 1.64 -4.54 -5.44
C ILE A 175 2.89 -5.39 -5.46
N SER A 176 3.78 -5.16 -4.49
CA SER A 176 4.88 -6.03 -4.13
C SER A 176 4.63 -6.60 -2.74
N CYS A 177 4.49 -7.93 -2.64
CA CYS A 177 4.13 -8.65 -1.42
C CYS A 177 5.36 -9.18 -0.70
N TRP A 178 5.33 -9.09 0.64
CA TRP A 178 6.39 -9.55 1.54
C TRP A 178 5.77 -10.30 2.72
N HIS A 179 6.43 -11.36 3.18
CA HIS A 179 6.03 -12.09 4.38
C HIS A 179 6.76 -11.51 5.59
N MET A 180 6.01 -11.05 6.59
CA MET A 180 6.57 -10.52 7.83
C MET A 180 6.71 -11.64 8.86
N ASN A 181 7.94 -12.01 9.20
CA ASN A 181 8.23 -13.03 10.19
C ASN A 181 9.68 -12.90 10.66
N ASN A 182 9.94 -13.26 11.92
CA ASN A 182 11.30 -13.29 12.46
C ASN A 182 12.12 -14.48 11.96
N TYR A 183 11.47 -15.50 11.42
CA TYR A 183 12.07 -16.73 10.96
C TYR A 183 11.64 -17.07 9.54
N GLU A 184 12.38 -17.97 8.90
CA GLU A 184 11.95 -18.59 7.65
C GLU A 184 10.62 -19.35 7.83
N SER A 185 9.84 -19.41 6.77
CA SER A 185 8.57 -20.14 6.77
C SER A 185 8.58 -21.26 5.75
N GLU A 186 8.45 -22.51 6.22
CA GLU A 186 8.34 -23.68 5.35
C GLU A 186 7.16 -23.58 4.37
N ALA A 187 6.03 -23.06 4.86
CA ALA A 187 4.85 -22.85 4.02
C ALA A 187 5.15 -21.87 2.87
N MET A 188 5.88 -20.78 3.15
CA MET A 188 6.24 -19.80 2.13
C MET A 188 7.21 -20.37 1.10
N TRP A 189 8.19 -21.18 1.51
CA TRP A 189 9.07 -21.90 0.58
C TRP A 189 8.27 -22.72 -0.43
N LYS A 190 7.27 -23.47 0.03
CA LYS A 190 6.44 -24.35 -0.81
C LYS A 190 5.43 -23.60 -1.69
N MET A 191 4.91 -22.49 -1.22
CA MET A 191 3.85 -21.77 -1.95
C MET A 191 4.38 -20.81 -3.01
N TYR A 192 5.49 -20.11 -2.74
CA TYR A 192 5.98 -19.05 -3.60
C TYR A 192 7.09 -19.46 -4.57
N SER A 193 7.43 -20.75 -4.59
CA SER A 193 8.38 -21.36 -5.51
C SER A 193 7.69 -22.44 -6.33
N LYS A 194 7.82 -22.35 -7.65
CA LYS A 194 7.31 -23.41 -8.53
C LYS A 194 8.09 -24.71 -8.35
N ASP A 195 9.40 -24.56 -8.11
CA ASP A 195 10.30 -25.65 -7.79
C ASP A 195 11.11 -25.29 -6.54
N VAL A 196 10.76 -25.91 -5.42
CA VAL A 196 11.40 -25.65 -4.13
C VAL A 196 12.90 -25.98 -4.12
N THR A 197 13.38 -26.83 -5.05
CA THR A 197 14.80 -27.16 -5.17
C THR A 197 15.65 -26.05 -5.80
N ASN A 198 15.00 -25.09 -6.46
CA ASN A 198 15.64 -23.94 -7.12
C ASN A 198 15.17 -22.60 -6.51
N ALA A 199 14.69 -22.64 -5.27
CA ALA A 199 14.10 -21.49 -4.61
C ALA A 199 15.12 -20.70 -3.79
N ILE A 200 14.86 -19.39 -3.73
CA ILE A 200 15.62 -18.42 -2.95
C ILE A 200 14.64 -17.60 -2.11
N ALA A 201 15.07 -17.20 -0.93
CA ALA A 201 14.42 -16.15 -0.15
C ALA A 201 15.40 -15.01 0.09
N ILE A 202 14.93 -13.80 -0.10
CA ILE A 202 15.63 -12.60 0.35
C ILE A 202 15.03 -12.16 1.68
N GLN A 203 15.89 -11.74 2.58
CA GLN A 203 15.55 -11.15 3.87
C GLN A 203 15.91 -9.68 3.87
N THR A 204 15.04 -8.87 4.42
CA THR A 204 15.21 -7.42 4.61
C THR A 204 14.48 -6.96 5.86
N THR A 205 14.58 -5.70 6.18
CA THR A 205 13.69 -5.05 7.15
C THR A 205 12.70 -4.12 6.46
N SER A 206 11.62 -3.78 7.15
CA SER A 206 10.66 -2.78 6.67
C SER A 206 11.34 -1.42 6.42
N GLY A 207 12.29 -1.02 7.27
CA GLY A 207 13.08 0.19 7.09
C GLY A 207 13.90 0.18 5.81
N HIS A 208 14.63 -0.91 5.52
CA HIS A 208 15.41 -1.05 4.30
C HIS A 208 14.53 -1.08 3.04
N LEU A 209 13.37 -1.76 3.10
CA LEU A 209 12.40 -1.72 1.99
C LEU A 209 11.91 -0.28 1.76
N TYR A 210 11.63 0.47 2.83
CA TYR A 210 11.21 1.86 2.73
C TYR A 210 12.31 2.74 2.11
N GLU A 211 13.56 2.60 2.57
CA GLU A 211 14.70 3.33 2.01
C GLU A 211 14.97 2.99 0.54
N ALA A 212 14.88 1.72 0.19
CA ALA A 212 15.09 1.28 -1.20
C ALA A 212 14.04 1.87 -2.16
N LEU A 213 12.82 2.12 -1.68
CA LEU A 213 11.70 2.67 -2.45
C LEU A 213 11.52 4.19 -2.27
N TYR A 214 12.41 4.86 -1.57
CA TYR A 214 12.30 6.29 -1.22
C TYR A 214 12.15 7.21 -2.43
N LYS A 215 12.73 6.86 -3.57
CA LYS A 215 12.65 7.65 -4.80
C LYS A 215 11.27 7.67 -5.45
N GLU A 216 10.40 6.73 -5.07
CA GLU A 216 9.01 6.65 -5.57
C GLU A 216 8.03 7.10 -4.46
N PRO A 217 7.79 8.39 -4.34
CA PRO A 217 7.07 8.98 -3.20
C PRO A 217 5.62 8.50 -3.05
N CYS A 218 5.01 7.97 -4.12
CA CYS A 218 3.63 7.48 -4.09
C CYS A 218 3.48 6.04 -3.60
N ILE A 219 4.58 5.35 -3.24
CA ILE A 219 4.51 4.00 -2.71
C ILE A 219 4.10 4.05 -1.23
N LYS A 220 3.09 3.26 -0.90
CA LYS A 220 2.60 3.04 0.46
C LYS A 220 3.05 1.65 0.92
N ILE A 221 3.60 1.54 2.14
CA ILE A 221 4.01 0.26 2.72
C ILE A 221 3.19 0.01 3.97
N GLY A 222 2.49 -1.14 4.02
CA GLY A 222 1.60 -1.44 5.12
C GLY A 222 1.30 -2.91 5.30
N LYS A 223 0.78 -3.26 6.48
CA LYS A 223 0.34 -4.60 6.84
C LYS A 223 -1.03 -4.90 6.26
N VAL A 224 -1.24 -6.12 5.79
CA VAL A 224 -2.54 -6.61 5.35
C VAL A 224 -3.42 -6.94 6.56
N LYS A 225 -4.68 -6.52 6.50
CA LYS A 225 -5.71 -6.85 7.49
C LYS A 225 -6.54 -8.03 6.99
N TYR A 226 -6.57 -9.10 7.77
CA TYR A 226 -7.31 -10.31 7.43
C TYR A 226 -8.72 -10.26 8.01
N ILE A 227 -9.73 -10.28 7.13
CA ILE A 227 -11.13 -10.10 7.52
C ILE A 227 -12.04 -11.22 7.01
N ASP A 228 -13.16 -11.38 7.69
CA ASP A 228 -14.28 -12.18 7.19
C ASP A 228 -15.24 -11.27 6.42
N PHE A 229 -15.20 -11.32 5.10
CA PHE A 229 -16.08 -10.54 4.21
C PHE A 229 -17.56 -10.85 4.38
N LYS A 230 -17.95 -11.93 5.07
CA LYS A 230 -19.33 -12.19 5.46
C LYS A 230 -19.80 -11.24 6.57
N LYS A 231 -18.87 -10.76 7.39
CA LYS A 231 -19.17 -9.93 8.57
C LYS A 231 -18.94 -8.44 8.36
N ARG A 232 -18.04 -8.08 7.45
CA ARG A 232 -17.68 -6.66 7.21
C ARG A 232 -17.19 -6.43 5.79
N PHE A 233 -17.31 -5.20 5.34
CA PHE A 233 -16.72 -4.72 4.11
C PHE A 233 -15.25 -4.32 4.34
N SER A 234 -14.46 -4.31 3.26
CA SER A 234 -13.19 -3.58 3.26
C SER A 234 -13.45 -2.08 3.28
N SER A 235 -12.41 -1.29 3.52
CA SER A 235 -12.50 0.16 3.42
C SER A 235 -12.63 0.61 1.95
N LEU A 236 -13.26 1.76 1.72
CA LEU A 236 -13.51 2.30 0.39
C LEU A 236 -12.21 2.55 -0.39
N ASN A 237 -11.25 3.22 0.24
CA ASN A 237 -9.98 3.61 -0.39
C ASN A 237 -8.85 2.62 -0.12
N GLY A 238 -9.04 1.71 0.83
CA GLY A 238 -8.04 0.77 1.32
C GLY A 238 -8.31 -0.68 0.96
N ALA A 239 -9.12 -0.98 -0.05
CA ALA A 239 -9.52 -2.37 -0.37
C ALA A 239 -8.32 -3.31 -0.58
N PHE A 240 -7.19 -2.81 -1.07
CA PHE A 240 -5.97 -3.58 -1.29
C PHE A 240 -5.16 -3.87 -0.01
N TRP A 241 -5.58 -3.35 1.15
CA TRP A 241 -5.03 -3.67 2.47
C TRP A 241 -5.81 -4.77 3.18
N TYR A 242 -6.80 -5.37 2.51
CA TYR A 242 -7.64 -6.40 3.09
C TYR A 242 -7.54 -7.70 2.30
N LYS A 243 -7.50 -8.81 3.03
CA LYS A 243 -7.49 -10.16 2.49
C LYS A 243 -8.42 -11.06 3.29
N ARG A 244 -8.86 -12.15 2.70
CA ARG A 244 -9.70 -13.13 3.41
C ARG A 244 -8.92 -13.74 4.57
N LYS A 245 -9.59 -13.96 5.70
CA LYS A 245 -9.01 -14.52 6.91
C LYS A 245 -8.33 -15.89 6.70
N SER A 246 -8.74 -16.65 5.69
CA SER A 246 -8.07 -17.91 5.31
C SER A 246 -6.63 -17.76 4.83
N PHE A 247 -6.17 -16.55 4.54
CA PHE A 247 -4.78 -16.24 4.16
C PHE A 247 -3.95 -15.60 5.28
N GLU A 248 -4.46 -15.59 6.52
CA GLU A 248 -3.80 -14.93 7.65
C GLU A 248 -2.38 -15.47 7.93
N TYR A 249 -2.12 -16.71 7.55
CA TYR A 249 -0.81 -17.34 7.65
C TYR A 249 0.28 -16.68 6.80
N GLU A 250 -0.09 -15.90 5.78
CA GLU A 250 0.87 -15.16 4.94
C GLU A 250 1.50 -13.99 5.69
N ASN A 251 0.85 -13.46 6.72
CA ASN A 251 1.30 -12.31 7.52
C ASN A 251 1.94 -11.25 6.62
N GLU A 252 1.14 -10.77 5.66
CA GLU A 252 1.63 -10.03 4.50
C GLU A 252 1.84 -8.55 4.81
N VAL A 253 2.98 -8.02 4.37
CA VAL A 253 3.27 -6.60 4.21
C VAL A 253 3.30 -6.29 2.72
N ARG A 254 2.66 -5.23 2.31
CA ARG A 254 2.59 -4.79 0.91
C ARG A 254 3.29 -3.46 0.71
N ALA A 255 4.02 -3.34 -0.39
CA ALA A 255 4.32 -2.07 -1.00
C ALA A 255 3.35 -1.87 -2.17
N ILE A 256 2.57 -0.79 -2.14
CA ILE A 256 1.50 -0.50 -3.11
C ILE A 256 1.75 0.83 -3.78
N ILE A 257 1.59 0.87 -5.10
CA ILE A 257 1.56 2.11 -5.89
C ILE A 257 0.38 2.09 -6.85
N GLN A 258 -0.27 3.24 -7.04
CA GLN A 258 -1.28 3.43 -8.07
C GLN A 258 -0.70 4.24 -9.22
N LYS A 259 -0.82 3.70 -10.44
CA LYS A 259 -0.43 4.39 -11.67
C LYS A 259 -1.59 4.31 -12.67
N HIS A 260 -2.25 5.43 -12.90
CA HIS A 260 -3.32 5.52 -13.89
C HIS A 260 -2.74 5.46 -15.31
N ASN A 261 -3.56 4.98 -16.25
CA ASN A 261 -3.20 4.86 -17.68
C ASN A 261 -2.06 3.85 -18.00
N VAL A 262 -1.74 2.96 -17.06
CA VAL A 262 -0.82 1.84 -17.28
C VAL A 262 -1.65 0.56 -17.44
N ASN A 263 -1.58 -0.08 -18.59
CA ASN A 263 -2.31 -1.33 -18.90
C ASN A 263 -1.33 -2.51 -18.98
N GLU A 264 -0.55 -2.69 -17.92
CA GLU A 264 0.49 -3.70 -17.82
C GLU A 264 0.13 -4.74 -16.75
N LYS A 265 0.62 -5.97 -16.91
CA LYS A 265 0.48 -7.02 -15.89
C LYS A 265 1.29 -6.74 -14.62
N GLY A 266 2.19 -5.80 -14.67
CA GLY A 266 3.04 -5.36 -13.58
C GLY A 266 4.05 -4.34 -14.05
N ILE A 267 4.68 -3.67 -13.11
CA ILE A 267 5.68 -2.64 -13.34
C ILE A 267 6.97 -2.96 -12.58
N TYR A 268 8.05 -2.41 -13.05
CA TYR A 268 9.35 -2.48 -12.39
C TYR A 268 9.68 -1.13 -11.77
N ILE A 269 10.10 -1.16 -10.51
CA ILE A 269 10.52 0.02 -9.75
C ILE A 269 12.00 -0.14 -9.45
N SER A 270 12.81 0.83 -9.87
CA SER A 270 14.25 0.80 -9.62
C SER A 270 14.56 0.91 -8.14
N VAL A 271 15.44 0.05 -7.65
CA VAL A 271 15.88 -0.02 -6.25
C VAL A 271 17.38 -0.18 -6.15
N ASP A 272 17.93 0.21 -5.02
CA ASP A 272 19.29 -0.12 -4.63
C ASP A 272 19.28 -1.50 -3.97
N ILE A 273 19.79 -2.50 -4.68
CA ILE A 273 19.77 -3.91 -4.24
C ILE A 273 20.59 -4.12 -2.95
N ASP A 274 21.74 -3.45 -2.84
CA ASP A 274 22.61 -3.57 -1.67
C ASP A 274 21.98 -2.96 -0.40
N LYS A 275 21.09 -1.99 -0.57
CA LYS A 275 20.29 -1.44 0.54
C LYS A 275 19.02 -2.24 0.82
N LEU A 276 18.45 -2.85 -0.22
CA LEU A 276 17.21 -3.60 -0.09
C LEU A 276 17.39 -4.94 0.61
N ILE A 277 18.49 -5.65 0.33
CA ILE A 277 18.64 -7.04 0.72
C ILE A 277 19.70 -7.17 1.81
N ASP A 278 19.32 -7.68 2.97
CA ASP A 278 20.26 -7.97 4.07
C ASP A 278 20.96 -9.32 3.88
N ARG A 279 20.18 -10.33 3.48
CA ARG A 279 20.66 -11.71 3.31
C ARG A 279 19.88 -12.44 2.22
N ILE A 280 20.55 -13.39 1.61
CA ILE A 280 19.99 -14.30 0.63
C ILE A 280 20.03 -15.72 1.22
N TYR A 281 18.88 -16.37 1.28
CA TYR A 281 18.77 -17.75 1.75
C TYR A 281 18.47 -18.66 0.58
N VAL A 282 19.13 -19.82 0.56
CA VAL A 282 18.84 -20.92 -0.36
C VAL A 282 17.90 -21.90 0.29
N SER A 283 16.93 -22.37 -0.45
CA SER A 283 15.89 -23.30 0.01
C SER A 283 16.49 -24.51 0.76
N PRO A 284 15.84 -24.96 1.86
CA PRO A 284 16.24 -26.20 2.56
C PRO A 284 16.11 -27.46 1.71
N TYR A 285 15.38 -27.38 0.61
CA TYR A 285 15.16 -28.51 -0.32
C TYR A 285 16.14 -28.50 -1.50
N ALA A 286 16.99 -27.47 -1.60
CA ALA A 286 17.95 -27.34 -2.68
C ALA A 286 19.13 -28.29 -2.48
N PRO A 287 19.71 -28.85 -3.56
CA PRO A 287 20.95 -29.61 -3.47
C PRO A 287 22.13 -28.70 -3.09
N GLU A 288 23.16 -29.25 -2.42
CA GLU A 288 24.31 -28.46 -1.93
C GLU A 288 24.99 -27.62 -3.01
N TRP A 289 25.16 -28.16 -4.22
CA TRP A 289 25.77 -27.44 -5.34
C TRP A 289 24.99 -26.16 -5.74
N PHE A 290 23.70 -26.08 -5.44
CA PHE A 290 22.88 -24.94 -5.82
C PHE A 290 23.28 -23.67 -5.06
N VAL A 291 23.78 -23.80 -3.84
CA VAL A 291 24.32 -22.67 -3.06
C VAL A 291 25.52 -22.04 -3.78
N ASP A 292 26.40 -22.87 -4.35
CA ASP A 292 27.55 -22.39 -5.09
C ASP A 292 27.13 -21.67 -6.39
N VAL A 293 26.07 -22.16 -7.04
CA VAL A 293 25.46 -21.45 -8.19
C VAL A 293 24.95 -20.08 -7.77
N VAL A 294 24.21 -19.98 -6.66
CA VAL A 294 23.69 -18.69 -6.18
C VAL A 294 24.81 -17.75 -5.82
N LYS A 295 25.86 -18.23 -5.12
CA LYS A 295 27.06 -17.42 -4.81
C LYS A 295 27.73 -16.89 -6.07
N SER A 296 27.94 -17.76 -7.08
CA SER A 296 28.54 -17.35 -8.37
C SER A 296 27.71 -16.32 -9.10
N VAL A 297 26.38 -16.41 -9.03
CA VAL A 297 25.47 -15.41 -9.60
C VAL A 297 25.62 -14.06 -8.88
N VAL A 298 25.57 -14.06 -7.56
CA VAL A 298 25.68 -12.85 -6.73
C VAL A 298 27.03 -12.15 -6.99
N GLU A 299 28.11 -12.91 -7.03
CA GLU A 299 29.46 -12.42 -7.35
C GLU A 299 29.55 -11.82 -8.75
N LYS A 300 28.98 -12.49 -9.76
CA LYS A 300 28.94 -11.99 -11.14
C LYS A 300 28.24 -10.65 -11.27
N TYR A 301 27.19 -10.40 -10.49
CA TYR A 301 26.51 -9.12 -10.44
C TYR A 301 27.16 -8.11 -9.46
N LYS A 302 28.28 -8.46 -8.85
CA LYS A 302 29.05 -7.61 -7.90
C LYS A 302 28.21 -7.17 -6.69
N ILE A 303 27.32 -8.00 -6.23
CA ILE A 303 26.47 -7.77 -5.07
C ILE A 303 27.21 -8.28 -3.83
N ASN A 304 27.35 -7.45 -2.80
CA ASN A 304 28.08 -7.79 -1.57
C ASN A 304 27.11 -8.21 -0.46
N ILE A 305 26.27 -9.21 -0.72
CA ILE A 305 25.26 -9.69 0.21
C ILE A 305 25.56 -11.17 0.58
N PRO A 306 25.49 -11.55 1.87
CA PRO A 306 25.75 -12.93 2.27
C PRO A 306 24.70 -13.89 1.73
N VAL A 307 25.18 -15.00 1.14
CA VAL A 307 24.36 -16.14 0.70
C VAL A 307 24.50 -17.26 1.75
N LEU A 308 23.37 -17.62 2.35
CA LEU A 308 23.28 -18.55 3.46
C LEU A 308 22.44 -19.78 3.10
N HIS A 309 22.72 -20.90 3.76
CA HIS A 309 21.78 -22.01 3.79
C HIS A 309 20.57 -21.67 4.67
N SER A 310 19.45 -22.30 4.38
CA SER A 310 18.29 -22.25 5.26
C SER A 310 18.61 -22.75 6.66
N GLN A 311 18.16 -22.03 7.69
CA GLN A 311 18.27 -22.43 9.09
C GLN A 311 17.45 -23.68 9.41
N MET A 312 16.49 -24.05 8.56
CA MET A 312 15.71 -25.28 8.68
C MET A 312 16.54 -26.56 8.50
N LEU A 313 17.80 -26.43 8.04
CA LEU A 313 18.74 -27.55 7.93
C LEU A 313 19.55 -27.81 9.21
N GLU A 314 19.36 -27.01 10.26
CA GLU A 314 20.02 -27.21 11.54
C GLU A 314 19.68 -28.56 12.14
N LYS A 315 20.71 -29.26 12.62
CA LYS A 315 20.54 -30.61 13.16
C LYS A 315 20.18 -30.56 14.64
N PRO A 316 19.15 -31.30 15.06
CA PRO A 316 18.83 -31.39 16.48
C PRO A 316 19.87 -32.19 17.24
N PHE A 317 19.98 -31.92 18.53
CA PHE A 317 20.69 -32.70 19.50
C PHE A 317 19.69 -33.42 20.41
N TYR A 318 19.89 -34.74 20.69
CA TYR A 318 19.03 -35.57 21.55
C TYR A 318 19.80 -36.14 22.73
#